data_3908c8a02efee66820d5b2476b631b7e
#
_entry.id   3908c8a02efee66820d5b2476b631b7e
#
_cell.length_a   1.000
_cell.length_b   1.000
_cell.length_c   1.000
_cell.angle_alpha   90.00
_cell.angle_beta   90.00
_cell.angle_gamma   90.00
#
_symmetry.space_group_name_H-M   'P 1'
#
loop_
_entity.id
_entity.type
_entity.pdbx_description
1 polymer ?
#
loop_
_entity_poly.entity_id
_entity_poly.type
_entity_poly.pdbx_seq_one_letter_code
_entity_poly.pdbx_strand_id
1 'polypeptide(L)'
;IRVEDRVDTIMVRVRKIWSDHNYSERPTSVTFHLLRNSKQLQDAKYTRTLDNKNTSDWTYTWTDLPRYDADGNRYNYTVDEELTQELTGKEYRVSVIKRPYIDGAEFTVLNIREPETASITVNKTWNDQDDNDGKRPKTLTFHIWGTSKQPKSGSTDETEDVTEQLVVQTVRTNGSNTQSWTFEGLPKQNLYNNPYTYTVTEESVDGYTASDVTLAGGTETRCAVTSTVKSCAFDVTNTHTPETTTLSVDKTWDDTDAPSNVKRPGDKATIWVLSSVWTDAKNQTLPGWPSPQHNSECKNTGATDGTNPWGVSCMVLTSENAKATQATTANVNGADGTSEATTSQEVSANTWTYTFTNLPKYYKGKEIQYSVTEEAVKNYTPTLTGGKVAAADGAEGKANESGESDKADETSESGQNAESWAYTLTNTYTPGHTSHSVHKVWKDYGDSSKRPKAVYATLYANGQSTGKTVALSDGNNWQYTFTDLDENKVYTVKETNEKGEAISGVDGYCQPVISDDRKTGISTITNTISIVLPSTGGQRWCYGTLLAVVALGMIGMGYGIAKRNKTNKEGDAR
;
A
#
# COMPACT_ATOMS: atom_id res chain seq x y z
N ILE A 1 4.13 98.12 -13.37
CA ILE A 1 4.65 96.73 -13.06
C ILE A 1 3.60 95.78 -13.63
N ARG A 2 3.91 95.15 -14.76
CA ARG A 2 3.09 94.04 -15.29
C ARG A 2 3.26 92.89 -14.36
N VAL A 3 2.27 92.51 -13.58
CA VAL A 3 2.19 91.22 -12.88
C VAL A 3 1.83 90.24 -13.99
N GLU A 4 2.78 89.46 -14.44
CA GLU A 4 2.50 88.29 -15.24
C GLU A 4 1.83 87.26 -14.27
N ASP A 5 0.55 86.98 -14.52
CA ASP A 5 -0.18 85.94 -13.88
C ASP A 5 0.51 84.62 -14.22
N ARG A 6 1.46 84.23 -13.38
CA ARG A 6 2.11 82.89 -13.46
C ARG A 6 1.10 81.86 -12.99
N VAL A 7 0.45 81.20 -13.93
CA VAL A 7 -0.42 80.06 -13.60
C VAL A 7 0.43 79.04 -12.91
N ASP A 8 0.10 78.76 -11.63
CA ASP A 8 0.79 77.74 -10.89
C ASP A 8 0.46 76.37 -11.50
N THR A 9 1.47 75.69 -12.05
CA THR A 9 1.32 74.43 -12.78
C THR A 9 2.00 73.27 -12.03
N ILE A 10 1.59 72.04 -12.32
CA ILE A 10 2.19 70.82 -11.84
C ILE A 10 2.48 69.89 -13.01
N MET A 11 3.28 68.82 -12.70
CA MET A 11 3.58 67.75 -13.61
C MET A 11 2.95 66.45 -13.11
N VAL A 12 2.46 65.63 -14.05
CA VAL A 12 2.03 64.24 -13.77
C VAL A 12 2.81 63.31 -14.66
N ARG A 13 3.55 62.39 -14.01
CA ARG A 13 4.34 61.37 -14.70
C ARG A 13 3.64 60.04 -14.62
N VAL A 14 3.61 59.29 -15.70
CA VAL A 14 3.23 57.87 -15.73
C VAL A 14 4.47 57.03 -16.04
N ARG A 15 4.62 55.92 -15.33
CA ARG A 15 5.63 54.90 -15.57
C ARG A 15 4.94 53.57 -15.70
N LYS A 16 5.13 52.89 -16.83
CA LYS A 16 4.62 51.54 -17.06
C LYS A 16 5.62 50.49 -16.62
N ILE A 17 5.14 49.49 -15.87
CA ILE A 17 5.91 48.31 -15.49
C ILE A 17 5.10 47.09 -15.88
N TRP A 18 5.77 46.12 -16.45
CA TRP A 18 5.23 44.80 -16.74
C TRP A 18 5.73 43.81 -15.65
N SER A 19 4.81 43.14 -14.96
CA SER A 19 5.07 42.10 -13.99
C SER A 19 4.45 40.80 -14.52
N ASP A 20 5.07 40.18 -15.50
CA ASP A 20 4.53 39.11 -16.32
C ASP A 20 5.57 38.01 -16.66
N HIS A 21 6.64 37.95 -15.90
CA HIS A 21 7.70 36.96 -16.09
C HIS A 21 8.27 36.89 -17.52
N ASN A 22 8.41 38.10 -18.17
CA ASN A 22 8.88 38.22 -19.55
C ASN A 22 8.00 37.52 -20.59
N TYR A 23 6.68 37.56 -20.41
CA TYR A 23 5.75 36.94 -21.34
C TYR A 23 5.99 37.42 -22.78
N SER A 24 6.20 36.46 -23.70
CA SER A 24 6.64 36.74 -25.09
C SER A 24 5.61 37.50 -25.94
N GLU A 25 4.33 37.31 -25.60
CA GLU A 25 3.22 37.97 -26.33
C GLU A 25 2.71 39.22 -25.59
N ARG A 26 3.60 39.90 -24.88
CA ARG A 26 3.28 41.17 -24.23
C ARG A 26 2.72 42.18 -25.27
N PRO A 27 1.66 42.94 -24.94
CA PRO A 27 1.19 44.01 -25.81
C PRO A 27 2.30 45.00 -26.17
N THR A 28 2.37 45.39 -27.43
CA THR A 28 3.42 46.28 -27.93
C THR A 28 3.19 47.75 -27.60
N SER A 29 1.98 48.10 -27.19
CA SER A 29 1.62 49.45 -26.77
C SER A 29 0.54 49.46 -25.70
N VAL A 30 0.48 50.54 -24.92
CA VAL A 30 -0.58 50.82 -23.94
C VAL A 30 -0.96 52.29 -24.04
N THR A 31 -2.22 52.60 -23.81
CA THR A 31 -2.76 53.97 -23.85
C THR A 31 -3.15 54.43 -22.46
N PHE A 32 -2.69 55.60 -22.08
CA PHE A 32 -3.01 56.25 -20.82
C PHE A 32 -3.87 57.50 -21.03
N HIS A 33 -4.83 57.69 -20.13
CA HIS A 33 -5.65 58.87 -20.03
C HIS A 33 -5.34 59.65 -18.75
N LEU A 34 -5.18 60.93 -18.85
CA LEU A 34 -5.09 61.80 -17.69
C LEU A 34 -6.50 62.21 -17.23
N LEU A 35 -6.78 61.97 -15.94
CA LEU A 35 -8.03 62.35 -15.30
C LEU A 35 -7.79 63.54 -14.37
N ARG A 36 -8.78 64.43 -14.26
CA ARG A 36 -8.82 65.56 -13.32
C ARG A 36 -10.10 65.45 -12.50
N ASN A 37 -9.98 65.42 -11.19
CA ASN A 37 -11.09 65.21 -10.28
C ASN A 37 -11.96 63.98 -10.67
N SER A 38 -11.31 62.84 -10.98
CA SER A 38 -11.91 61.59 -11.43
C SER A 38 -12.64 61.63 -12.77
N LYS A 39 -12.49 62.70 -13.56
CA LYS A 39 -13.06 62.83 -14.90
C LYS A 39 -11.94 62.85 -15.95
N GLN A 40 -12.06 62.01 -16.97
CA GLN A 40 -11.13 61.97 -18.08
C GLN A 40 -11.15 63.32 -18.83
N LEU A 41 -9.96 63.84 -19.10
CA LEU A 41 -9.80 65.01 -19.91
C LEU A 41 -9.91 64.65 -21.40
N GLN A 42 -10.79 65.36 -22.15
CA GLN A 42 -11.19 64.97 -23.50
C GLN A 42 -10.25 65.41 -24.59
N ASP A 43 -9.37 66.41 -24.33
CA ASP A 43 -8.39 66.85 -25.30
C ASP A 43 -7.33 65.82 -25.59
N ALA A 44 -6.99 65.56 -26.84
CA ALA A 44 -6.02 64.58 -27.29
C ALA A 44 -4.63 64.65 -26.61
N LYS A 45 -4.24 65.88 -26.18
CA LYS A 45 -2.98 66.11 -25.45
C LYS A 45 -2.92 65.37 -24.07
N TYR A 46 -4.09 64.99 -23.51
CA TYR A 46 -4.22 64.31 -22.25
C TYR A 46 -4.32 62.77 -22.39
N THR A 47 -4.30 62.27 -23.63
CA THR A 47 -4.19 60.85 -23.96
C THR A 47 -2.80 60.57 -24.50
N ARG A 48 -2.17 59.50 -23.99
CA ARG A 48 -0.82 59.13 -24.44
C ARG A 48 -0.70 57.63 -24.63
N THR A 49 -0.33 57.22 -25.85
CA THR A 49 0.07 55.85 -26.15
C THR A 49 1.59 55.70 -25.99
N LEU A 50 2.02 54.75 -25.18
CA LEU A 50 3.40 54.33 -25.06
C LEU A 50 3.58 53.03 -25.82
N ASP A 51 4.67 52.88 -26.54
CA ASP A 51 5.02 51.68 -27.28
C ASP A 51 6.52 51.33 -27.11
N ASN A 52 6.89 50.10 -27.39
CA ASN A 52 8.27 49.61 -27.27
C ASN A 52 9.23 50.19 -28.33
N LYS A 53 8.71 50.94 -29.32
CA LYS A 53 9.52 51.56 -30.39
C LYS A 53 9.87 53.00 -30.06
N ASN A 54 8.98 53.70 -29.35
CA ASN A 54 9.07 55.14 -29.12
C ASN A 54 9.58 55.51 -27.72
N THR A 55 9.56 54.60 -26.77
CA THR A 55 9.98 54.84 -25.38
C THR A 55 10.72 53.64 -24.80
N SER A 56 12.03 53.78 -24.66
CA SER A 56 12.86 52.71 -24.07
C SER A 56 12.56 52.42 -22.60
N ASP A 57 11.96 53.36 -21.88
CA ASP A 57 11.71 53.31 -20.44
C ASP A 57 10.21 53.32 -20.07
N TRP A 58 9.30 53.22 -21.04
CA TRP A 58 7.86 53.21 -20.83
C TRP A 58 7.36 54.30 -19.89
N THR A 59 7.87 55.57 -20.08
CA THR A 59 7.50 56.70 -19.25
C THR A 59 6.97 57.87 -20.11
N TYR A 60 6.09 58.68 -19.52
CA TYR A 60 5.65 59.95 -20.10
C TYR A 60 5.32 60.94 -19.00
N THR A 61 5.49 62.26 -19.27
CA THR A 61 5.20 63.32 -18.32
C THR A 61 4.31 64.37 -18.99
N TRP A 62 3.13 64.59 -18.43
CA TRP A 62 2.32 65.75 -18.76
C TRP A 62 2.84 66.95 -17.97
N THR A 63 3.14 68.01 -18.62
CA THR A 63 3.59 69.30 -18.05
C THR A 63 2.52 70.37 -18.15
N ASP A 64 2.74 71.47 -17.47
CA ASP A 64 1.91 72.65 -17.53
C ASP A 64 0.43 72.41 -17.17
N LEU A 65 0.19 71.49 -16.27
CA LEU A 65 -1.15 71.18 -15.78
C LEU A 65 -1.56 72.24 -14.72
N PRO A 66 -2.75 72.89 -14.80
CA PRO A 66 -3.21 73.80 -13.74
C PRO A 66 -3.25 73.11 -12.37
N ARG A 67 -2.69 73.74 -11.34
CA ARG A 67 -2.70 73.25 -9.99
C ARG A 67 -4.02 73.47 -9.30
N TYR A 68 -4.68 74.58 -9.56
CA TYR A 68 -5.93 74.99 -8.91
C TYR A 68 -7.00 75.33 -9.96
N ASP A 69 -8.27 75.24 -9.52
CA ASP A 69 -9.40 75.77 -10.29
C ASP A 69 -9.56 77.29 -10.10
N ALA A 70 -10.59 77.90 -10.73
CA ALA A 70 -10.88 79.31 -10.61
C ALA A 70 -11.24 79.78 -9.19
N ASP A 71 -11.71 78.85 -8.36
CA ASP A 71 -12.09 79.10 -6.97
C ASP A 71 -10.95 78.81 -5.97
N GLY A 72 -9.76 78.46 -6.47
CA GLY A 72 -8.57 78.18 -5.63
C GLY A 72 -8.51 76.78 -5.07
N ASN A 73 -9.41 75.86 -5.46
CA ASN A 73 -9.36 74.47 -5.02
C ASN A 73 -8.32 73.67 -5.83
N ARG A 74 -7.54 72.86 -5.13
CA ARG A 74 -6.50 72.06 -5.78
C ARG A 74 -7.10 70.91 -6.60
N TYR A 75 -6.67 70.80 -7.86
CA TYR A 75 -7.03 69.67 -8.70
C TYR A 75 -6.36 68.38 -8.23
N ASN A 76 -7.14 67.29 -8.24
CA ASN A 76 -6.62 65.96 -8.05
C ASN A 76 -6.46 65.28 -9.42
N TYR A 77 -5.22 65.08 -9.83
CA TYR A 77 -4.91 64.35 -11.06
C TYR A 77 -4.67 62.89 -10.76
N THR A 78 -5.16 61.99 -11.65
CA THR A 78 -4.93 60.56 -11.66
C THR A 78 -4.69 60.10 -13.10
N VAL A 79 -4.11 58.92 -13.26
CA VAL A 79 -3.86 58.28 -14.55
C VAL A 79 -4.64 56.98 -14.61
N ASP A 80 -5.29 56.71 -15.73
CA ASP A 80 -5.98 55.47 -16.03
C ASP A 80 -5.37 54.84 -17.29
N GLU A 81 -5.23 53.53 -17.31
CA GLU A 81 -4.80 52.74 -18.46
C GLU A 81 -6.01 52.18 -19.18
N GLU A 82 -6.09 52.39 -20.49
CA GLU A 82 -7.16 51.84 -21.31
C GLU A 82 -7.09 50.28 -21.31
N LEU A 83 -8.11 49.64 -20.75
CA LEU A 83 -8.24 48.20 -20.75
C LEU A 83 -8.67 47.68 -22.13
N THR A 84 -7.73 47.50 -23.01
CA THR A 84 -7.97 46.95 -24.35
C THR A 84 -8.35 45.47 -24.28
N GLN A 85 -9.03 44.98 -25.32
CA GLN A 85 -9.32 43.53 -25.44
C GLN A 85 -8.03 42.70 -25.48
N GLU A 86 -6.93 43.25 -25.95
CA GLU A 86 -5.62 42.59 -25.96
C GLU A 86 -5.09 42.39 -24.54
N LEU A 87 -5.19 43.37 -23.66
CA LEU A 87 -4.78 43.24 -22.26
C LEU A 87 -5.67 42.27 -21.49
N THR A 88 -6.99 42.41 -21.62
CA THR A 88 -7.94 41.54 -20.90
C THR A 88 -7.93 40.12 -21.43
N GLY A 89 -7.79 39.91 -22.74
CA GLY A 89 -7.70 38.60 -23.37
C GLY A 89 -6.42 37.82 -23.03
N LYS A 90 -5.36 38.53 -22.60
CA LYS A 90 -4.11 37.95 -22.10
C LYS A 90 -4.05 37.91 -20.57
N GLU A 91 -5.17 38.08 -19.90
CA GLU A 91 -5.34 37.93 -18.44
C GLU A 91 -4.51 38.92 -17.60
N TYR A 92 -4.17 40.09 -18.16
CA TYR A 92 -3.50 41.13 -17.39
C TYR A 92 -4.45 41.80 -16.40
N ARG A 93 -3.96 42.02 -15.18
CA ARG A 93 -4.58 42.86 -14.16
C ARG A 93 -3.78 44.15 -14.01
N VAL A 94 -4.44 45.30 -13.98
CA VAL A 94 -3.80 46.59 -13.84
C VAL A 94 -3.82 47.02 -12.37
N SER A 95 -2.68 47.47 -11.87
CA SER A 95 -2.52 48.10 -10.56
C SER A 95 -1.82 49.45 -10.69
N VAL A 96 -2.34 50.48 -10.04
CA VAL A 96 -1.82 51.83 -10.10
C VAL A 96 -1.32 52.29 -8.75
N ILE A 97 -0.05 52.70 -8.66
CA ILE A 97 0.59 53.18 -7.45
C ILE A 97 0.97 54.64 -7.62
N LYS A 98 0.42 55.54 -6.79
CA LYS A 98 0.74 56.98 -6.78
C LYS A 98 1.91 57.26 -5.83
N ARG A 99 2.88 58.04 -6.30
CA ARG A 99 4.03 58.52 -5.51
C ARG A 99 4.20 60.03 -5.68
N PRO A 100 4.74 60.74 -4.67
CA PRO A 100 5.18 62.13 -4.85
C PRO A 100 6.24 62.25 -5.96
N TYR A 101 6.15 63.28 -6.77
CA TYR A 101 7.12 63.62 -7.81
C TYR A 101 7.38 65.12 -7.79
N ILE A 102 8.50 65.57 -8.33
CA ILE A 102 8.89 67.00 -8.35
C ILE A 102 7.73 67.84 -8.91
N ASP A 103 7.18 68.74 -8.10
CA ASP A 103 6.02 69.55 -8.42
C ASP A 103 4.79 68.81 -8.99
N GLY A 104 4.51 67.59 -8.45
CA GLY A 104 3.36 66.84 -8.94
C GLY A 104 3.23 65.43 -8.35
N ALA A 105 2.91 64.47 -9.20
CA ALA A 105 2.78 63.06 -8.84
C ALA A 105 3.31 62.14 -9.94
N GLU A 106 3.90 61.04 -9.54
CA GLU A 106 4.21 59.91 -10.42
C GLU A 106 3.21 58.79 -10.17
N PHE A 107 2.70 58.22 -11.24
CA PHE A 107 1.85 57.03 -11.24
C PHE A 107 2.62 55.88 -11.86
N THR A 108 2.93 54.87 -11.06
CA THR A 108 3.46 53.60 -11.56
C THR A 108 2.29 52.67 -11.85
N VAL A 109 2.13 52.31 -13.12
CA VAL A 109 1.07 51.43 -13.60
C VAL A 109 1.70 50.06 -13.89
N LEU A 110 1.29 49.05 -13.12
CA LEU A 110 1.75 47.69 -13.26
C LEU A 110 0.68 46.86 -13.99
N ASN A 111 1.09 46.18 -15.06
CA ASN A 111 0.30 45.08 -15.61
C ASN A 111 0.87 43.76 -15.11
N ILE A 112 0.06 43.08 -14.33
CA ILE A 112 0.41 41.85 -13.64
C ILE A 112 -0.26 40.70 -14.37
N ARG A 113 0.52 39.69 -14.75
CA ARG A 113 0.04 38.44 -15.30
C ARG A 113 0.67 37.31 -14.53
N GLU A 114 -0.17 36.47 -13.95
CA GLU A 114 0.33 35.23 -13.30
C GLU A 114 0.84 34.28 -14.38
N PRO A 115 1.97 33.60 -14.15
CA PRO A 115 2.49 32.61 -15.08
C PRO A 115 1.52 31.45 -15.22
N GLU A 116 1.40 30.93 -16.44
CA GLU A 116 0.65 29.70 -16.65
C GLU A 116 1.32 28.54 -15.93
N THR A 117 0.50 27.75 -15.25
CA THR A 117 0.96 26.59 -14.50
C THR A 117 0.45 25.28 -15.09
N ALA A 118 1.16 24.21 -14.77
CA ALA A 118 0.79 22.83 -15.04
C ALA A 118 0.63 22.06 -13.73
N SER A 119 0.07 20.88 -13.81
CA SER A 119 0.03 19.92 -12.72
C SER A 119 0.60 18.57 -13.15
N ILE A 120 1.25 17.89 -12.21
CA ILE A 120 1.78 16.55 -12.38
C ILE A 120 1.11 15.65 -11.36
N THR A 121 0.51 14.55 -11.82
CA THR A 121 -0.04 13.51 -10.95
C THR A 121 0.89 12.30 -10.99
N VAL A 122 1.19 11.74 -9.84
CA VAL A 122 1.94 10.48 -9.71
C VAL A 122 1.00 9.42 -9.17
N ASN A 123 0.81 8.36 -9.93
CA ASN A 123 0.05 7.18 -9.56
C ASN A 123 1.03 6.11 -9.08
N LYS A 124 0.92 5.75 -7.83
CA LYS A 124 1.74 4.72 -7.19
C LYS A 124 0.98 3.41 -7.11
N THR A 125 1.65 2.33 -7.51
CA THR A 125 1.17 0.97 -7.34
C THR A 125 2.17 0.17 -6.51
N TRP A 126 1.68 -0.63 -5.57
CA TRP A 126 2.46 -1.59 -4.80
C TRP A 126 2.15 -3.00 -5.30
N ASN A 127 3.19 -3.76 -5.66
CA ASN A 127 3.13 -5.16 -6.03
C ASN A 127 3.93 -5.98 -5.00
N ASP A 128 3.33 -6.21 -3.83
CA ASP A 128 3.97 -6.79 -2.65
C ASP A 128 3.02 -7.69 -1.85
N GLN A 129 2.03 -8.25 -2.53
CA GLN A 129 1.05 -9.14 -1.93
C GLN A 129 0.31 -8.50 -0.73
N ASP A 130 -0.16 -7.26 -0.92
CA ASP A 130 -0.96 -6.50 0.05
C ASP A 130 -0.20 -6.15 1.34
N ASP A 131 1.07 -5.76 1.20
CA ASP A 131 1.97 -5.42 2.32
C ASP A 131 2.12 -6.57 3.32
N ASN A 132 2.27 -7.78 2.81
CA ASN A 132 2.25 -8.97 3.65
C ASN A 132 3.36 -8.95 4.71
N ASP A 133 4.55 -8.43 4.35
CA ASP A 133 5.69 -8.31 5.25
C ASP A 133 5.65 -7.03 6.10
N GLY A 134 4.69 -6.12 5.86
CA GLY A 134 4.60 -4.85 6.58
C GLY A 134 5.74 -3.89 6.27
N LYS A 135 6.35 -3.98 5.08
CA LYS A 135 7.54 -3.20 4.72
C LYS A 135 7.23 -1.87 4.01
N ARG A 136 5.97 -1.59 3.68
CA ARG A 136 5.62 -0.30 3.05
C ARG A 136 6.00 0.87 3.93
N PRO A 137 6.73 1.85 3.42
CA PRO A 137 7.09 3.04 4.17
C PRO A 137 5.84 3.89 4.42
N LYS A 138 5.86 4.68 5.49
CA LYS A 138 4.79 5.64 5.81
C LYS A 138 4.83 6.89 4.94
N THR A 139 5.93 7.11 4.25
CA THR A 139 6.17 8.28 3.39
C THR A 139 6.96 7.87 2.16
N LEU A 140 6.74 8.58 1.05
CA LEU A 140 7.52 8.49 -0.19
C LEU A 140 8.01 9.89 -0.55
N THR A 141 9.15 9.99 -1.21
CA THR A 141 9.67 11.25 -1.73
C THR A 141 9.73 11.18 -3.26
N PHE A 142 9.08 12.16 -3.90
CA PHE A 142 9.12 12.36 -5.34
C PHE A 142 9.89 13.61 -5.70
N HIS A 143 10.68 13.52 -6.77
CA HIS A 143 11.38 14.63 -7.39
C HIS A 143 10.74 14.90 -8.76
N ILE A 144 10.34 16.15 -9.00
CA ILE A 144 9.82 16.58 -10.29
C ILE A 144 10.88 17.44 -10.95
N TRP A 145 11.30 17.02 -12.12
CA TRP A 145 12.33 17.66 -12.92
C TRP A 145 11.70 18.32 -14.14
N GLY A 146 12.20 19.50 -14.49
CA GLY A 146 11.84 20.19 -15.72
C GLY A 146 13.04 20.35 -16.62
N THR A 147 12.94 19.90 -17.86
CA THR A 147 13.95 20.13 -18.91
C THR A 147 13.44 21.18 -19.87
N SER A 148 14.24 22.22 -20.14
CA SER A 148 13.87 23.30 -21.07
C SER A 148 15.10 23.84 -21.79
N LYS A 149 14.90 24.51 -22.94
CA LYS A 149 15.93 25.24 -23.66
C LYS A 149 16.36 26.47 -22.89
N GLN A 150 17.66 26.64 -22.70
CA GLN A 150 18.27 27.83 -22.10
C GLN A 150 19.39 28.36 -22.98
N PRO A 151 19.68 29.70 -22.97
CA PRO A 151 20.85 30.22 -23.65
C PRO A 151 22.12 29.56 -23.16
N LYS A 152 22.96 29.13 -24.07
CA LYS A 152 24.26 28.55 -23.75
C LYS A 152 25.20 29.63 -23.21
N SER A 153 25.91 29.34 -22.14
CA SER A 153 26.85 30.28 -21.54
C SER A 153 27.87 30.79 -22.56
N GLY A 154 27.94 32.12 -22.77
CA GLY A 154 28.88 32.76 -23.70
C GLY A 154 28.41 32.81 -25.17
N SER A 155 27.19 32.40 -25.48
CA SER A 155 26.58 32.50 -26.82
C SER A 155 25.28 33.29 -26.76
N THR A 156 25.00 34.09 -27.78
CA THR A 156 23.74 34.83 -27.94
C THR A 156 22.69 34.05 -28.73
N ASP A 157 23.14 33.10 -29.55
CA ASP A 157 22.29 32.45 -30.56
C ASP A 157 22.15 30.93 -30.35
N GLU A 158 22.98 30.32 -29.49
CA GLU A 158 22.92 28.90 -29.19
C GLU A 158 22.13 28.62 -27.91
N THR A 159 21.31 27.58 -27.92
CA THR A 159 20.60 27.09 -26.74
C THR A 159 21.00 25.67 -26.43
N GLU A 160 20.94 25.31 -25.14
CA GLU A 160 21.17 23.94 -24.65
C GLU A 160 19.98 23.48 -23.82
N ASP A 161 19.79 22.16 -23.69
CA ASP A 161 18.79 21.58 -22.80
C ASP A 161 19.34 21.57 -21.39
N VAL A 162 18.65 22.27 -20.48
CA VAL A 162 18.97 22.29 -19.05
C VAL A 162 17.86 21.61 -18.28
N THR A 163 18.24 20.63 -17.45
CA THR A 163 17.33 19.95 -16.53
C THR A 163 17.55 20.48 -15.12
N GLU A 164 16.49 20.91 -14.49
CA GLU A 164 16.50 21.44 -13.13
C GLU A 164 15.45 20.74 -12.27
N GLN A 165 15.75 20.58 -10.98
CA GLN A 165 14.82 20.04 -10.02
C GLN A 165 13.86 21.14 -9.58
N LEU A 166 12.59 21.01 -9.95
CA LEU A 166 11.58 22.01 -9.66
C LEU A 166 10.87 21.78 -8.34
N VAL A 167 10.64 20.50 -7.99
CA VAL A 167 9.98 20.13 -6.73
C VAL A 167 10.64 18.89 -6.14
N VAL A 168 10.81 18.89 -4.83
CA VAL A 168 11.04 17.71 -3.99
C VAL A 168 9.94 17.69 -2.95
N GLN A 169 9.18 16.63 -2.90
CA GLN A 169 8.09 16.55 -1.94
C GLN A 169 7.93 15.15 -1.37
N THR A 170 7.89 15.09 -0.04
CA THR A 170 7.55 13.90 0.71
C THR A 170 6.05 13.85 0.93
N VAL A 171 5.44 12.74 0.53
CA VAL A 171 4.01 12.46 0.67
C VAL A 171 3.77 11.33 1.65
N ARG A 172 2.60 11.29 2.27
CA ARG A 172 2.20 10.21 3.18
C ARG A 172 1.51 9.10 2.42
N THR A 173 1.84 7.85 2.76
CA THR A 173 1.13 6.66 2.30
C THR A 173 -0.04 6.35 3.23
N ASN A 174 -1.09 5.73 2.70
CA ASN A 174 -2.28 5.33 3.45
C ASN A 174 -2.47 3.82 3.56
N GLY A 175 -1.46 3.04 3.09
CA GLY A 175 -1.49 1.57 3.11
C GLY A 175 -2.26 0.92 1.95
N SER A 176 -2.90 1.69 1.07
CA SER A 176 -3.59 1.13 -0.11
C SER A 176 -2.59 0.64 -1.17
N ASN A 177 -2.98 -0.38 -1.95
CA ASN A 177 -2.16 -0.90 -3.05
C ASN A 177 -1.96 0.10 -4.18
N THR A 178 -2.87 1.07 -4.32
CA THR A 178 -2.78 2.16 -5.29
C THR A 178 -3.07 3.48 -4.60
N GLN A 179 -2.31 4.52 -4.95
CA GLN A 179 -2.45 5.88 -4.44
C GLN A 179 -2.05 6.88 -5.52
N SER A 180 -2.55 8.10 -5.42
CA SER A 180 -2.18 9.18 -6.34
C SER A 180 -1.98 10.49 -5.58
N TRP A 181 -1.01 11.28 -6.04
CA TRP A 181 -0.74 12.63 -5.54
C TRP A 181 -0.59 13.58 -6.71
N THR A 182 -1.18 14.77 -6.60
CA THR A 182 -1.09 15.81 -7.62
C THR A 182 -0.28 17.00 -7.09
N PHE A 183 0.72 17.40 -7.85
CA PHE A 183 1.58 18.54 -7.61
C PHE A 183 1.13 19.66 -8.54
N GLU A 184 0.60 20.73 -7.97
CA GLU A 184 0.03 21.86 -8.70
C GLU A 184 0.98 23.07 -8.71
N GLY A 185 0.68 24.06 -9.56
CA GLY A 185 1.42 25.32 -9.60
C GLY A 185 2.80 25.21 -10.26
N LEU A 186 3.07 24.15 -11.01
CA LEU A 186 4.34 23.98 -11.72
C LEU A 186 4.44 24.92 -12.92
N PRO A 187 5.58 25.61 -13.16
CA PRO A 187 5.72 26.55 -14.27
C PRO A 187 5.66 25.83 -15.61
N LYS A 188 4.86 26.30 -16.57
CA LYS A 188 4.86 25.73 -17.93
C LYS A 188 6.10 26.08 -18.73
N GLN A 189 6.74 27.20 -18.41
CA GLN A 189 7.87 27.76 -19.14
C GLN A 189 8.93 28.25 -18.17
N ASN A 190 10.18 28.24 -18.61
CA ASN A 190 11.28 28.85 -17.87
C ASN A 190 11.31 30.38 -18.03
N LEU A 191 12.31 31.04 -17.45
CA LEU A 191 12.47 32.51 -17.52
C LEU A 191 12.72 33.04 -18.94
N TYR A 192 13.04 32.19 -19.90
CA TYR A 192 13.29 32.50 -21.30
C TYR A 192 12.07 32.17 -22.19
N ASN A 193 10.91 31.89 -21.59
CA ASN A 193 9.66 31.48 -22.25
C ASN A 193 9.76 30.13 -23.02
N ASN A 194 10.72 29.32 -22.72
CA ASN A 194 10.82 27.99 -23.31
C ASN A 194 10.02 26.98 -22.49
N PRO A 195 9.20 26.12 -23.12
CA PRO A 195 8.35 25.18 -22.42
C PRO A 195 9.18 24.12 -21.70
N TYR A 196 8.68 23.69 -20.52
CA TYR A 196 9.24 22.55 -19.80
C TYR A 196 8.74 21.23 -20.36
N THR A 197 9.65 20.27 -20.38
CA THR A 197 9.33 18.86 -20.46
C THR A 197 9.59 18.23 -19.11
N TYR A 198 8.55 17.65 -18.50
CA TYR A 198 8.60 17.11 -17.15
C TYR A 198 9.00 15.65 -17.11
N THR A 199 9.78 15.29 -16.10
CA THR A 199 10.05 13.90 -15.68
C THR A 199 9.86 13.81 -14.17
N VAL A 200 9.59 12.59 -13.69
CA VAL A 200 9.43 12.30 -12.27
C VAL A 200 10.36 11.17 -11.88
N THR A 201 10.95 11.25 -10.69
CA THR A 201 11.68 10.15 -10.06
C THR A 201 11.19 9.94 -8.64
N GLU A 202 11.20 8.69 -8.17
CA GLU A 202 10.95 8.31 -6.78
C GLU A 202 12.29 8.02 -6.10
N GLU A 203 12.47 8.43 -4.84
CA GLU A 203 13.58 7.94 -4.03
C GLU A 203 13.44 6.44 -3.79
N SER A 204 14.57 5.74 -3.75
CA SER A 204 14.60 4.30 -3.51
C SER A 204 13.89 3.94 -2.20
N VAL A 205 13.07 2.90 -2.27
CA VAL A 205 12.38 2.33 -1.11
C VAL A 205 13.09 1.05 -0.69
N ASP A 206 13.53 0.98 0.55
CA ASP A 206 14.25 -0.18 1.07
C ASP A 206 13.43 -1.47 0.93
N GLY A 207 14.07 -2.52 0.41
CA GLY A 207 13.45 -3.82 0.13
C GLY A 207 12.50 -3.86 -1.07
N TYR A 208 12.40 -2.78 -1.87
CA TYR A 208 11.59 -2.72 -3.10
C TYR A 208 12.42 -2.44 -4.33
N THR A 209 11.98 -3.00 -5.44
CA THR A 209 12.46 -2.64 -6.78
C THR A 209 11.38 -1.78 -7.44
N ALA A 210 11.73 -0.54 -7.81
CA ALA A 210 10.84 0.35 -8.54
C ALA A 210 10.87 0.05 -10.03
N SER A 211 9.72 0.17 -10.71
CA SER A 211 9.68 0.27 -12.17
C SER A 211 10.24 1.61 -12.64
N ASP A 212 10.51 1.74 -13.94
CA ASP A 212 10.64 3.07 -14.54
C ASP A 212 9.37 3.88 -14.29
N VAL A 213 9.54 5.19 -14.08
CA VAL A 213 8.40 6.12 -13.97
C VAL A 213 8.00 6.55 -15.37
N THR A 214 6.82 6.15 -15.82
CA THR A 214 6.32 6.38 -17.18
C THR A 214 5.02 7.19 -17.18
N LEU A 215 4.68 7.81 -18.30
CA LEU A 215 3.37 8.42 -18.48
C LEU A 215 2.27 7.36 -18.32
N ALA A 216 1.19 7.75 -17.66
CA ALA A 216 0.09 6.85 -17.35
C ALA A 216 -0.48 6.18 -18.60
N GLY A 217 -0.47 4.83 -18.59
CA GLY A 217 -0.92 4.00 -19.70
C GLY A 217 0.04 3.95 -20.90
N GLY A 218 1.29 4.41 -20.75
CA GLY A 218 2.31 4.42 -21.82
C GLY A 218 3.70 3.98 -21.36
N THR A 219 4.66 4.11 -22.25
CA THR A 219 6.09 3.80 -22.00
C THR A 219 6.98 5.04 -21.99
N GLU A 220 6.43 6.21 -22.33
CA GLU A 220 7.15 7.46 -22.34
C GLU A 220 7.47 7.92 -20.92
N THR A 221 8.69 8.39 -20.70
CA THR A 221 9.16 8.87 -19.40
C THR A 221 9.07 10.39 -19.25
N ARG A 222 8.61 11.10 -20.29
CA ARG A 222 8.63 12.56 -20.39
C ARG A 222 7.28 13.10 -20.79
N CYS A 223 6.88 14.20 -20.18
CA CYS A 223 5.68 14.93 -20.52
C CYS A 223 6.00 16.37 -20.96
N ALA A 224 5.74 16.71 -22.21
CA ALA A 224 5.82 18.07 -22.70
C ALA A 224 4.54 18.83 -22.37
N VAL A 225 4.63 19.88 -21.56
CA VAL A 225 3.50 20.79 -21.30
C VAL A 225 3.42 21.85 -22.39
N THR A 226 2.20 22.12 -22.85
CA THR A 226 1.91 23.07 -23.94
C THR A 226 0.75 23.96 -23.55
N SER A 227 0.30 24.85 -24.44
CA SER A 227 -0.93 25.62 -24.25
C SER A 227 -2.17 24.72 -24.09
N THR A 228 -2.16 23.52 -24.71
CA THR A 228 -3.26 22.55 -24.67
C THR A 228 -3.06 21.47 -23.62
N VAL A 229 -1.82 21.04 -23.35
CA VAL A 229 -1.49 20.05 -22.32
C VAL A 229 -1.18 20.77 -21.00
N LYS A 230 -2.13 20.77 -20.07
CA LYS A 230 -2.03 21.45 -18.77
C LYS A 230 -1.70 20.51 -17.61
N SER A 231 -1.80 19.20 -17.82
CA SER A 231 -1.54 18.21 -16.79
C SER A 231 -0.98 16.94 -17.40
N CYS A 232 -0.16 16.23 -16.63
CA CYS A 232 0.36 14.90 -16.95
C CYS A 232 0.18 13.99 -15.77
N ALA A 233 0.01 12.69 -16.03
CA ALA A 233 0.04 11.67 -15.01
C ALA A 233 1.18 10.69 -15.30
N PHE A 234 1.87 10.26 -14.25
CA PHE A 234 2.96 9.29 -14.30
C PHE A 234 2.60 8.09 -13.43
N ASP A 235 2.95 6.91 -13.89
CA ASP A 235 2.78 5.66 -13.16
C ASP A 235 4.14 5.16 -12.65
N VAL A 236 4.18 4.68 -11.41
CA VAL A 236 5.33 4.00 -10.81
C VAL A 236 4.85 2.81 -9.98
N THR A 237 5.50 1.67 -10.17
CA THR A 237 5.20 0.44 -9.42
C THR A 237 6.41 0.04 -8.61
N ASN A 238 6.23 -0.19 -7.31
CA ASN A 238 7.24 -0.82 -6.47
C ASN A 238 6.87 -2.27 -6.23
N THR A 239 7.81 -3.16 -6.53
CA THR A 239 7.66 -4.60 -6.37
C THR A 239 8.54 -5.10 -5.24
N HIS A 240 7.96 -5.91 -4.36
CA HIS A 240 8.64 -6.62 -3.30
C HIS A 240 8.12 -8.06 -3.27
N THR A 241 9.04 -9.02 -3.16
CA THR A 241 8.67 -10.43 -2.94
C THR A 241 8.70 -10.71 -1.45
N PRO A 242 7.56 -11.02 -0.81
CA PRO A 242 7.51 -11.31 0.61
C PRO A 242 8.37 -12.49 1.00
N GLU A 243 8.93 -12.43 2.21
CA GLU A 243 9.76 -13.51 2.77
C GLU A 243 8.93 -14.77 3.00
N THR A 244 9.55 -15.91 2.72
CA THR A 244 8.99 -17.23 2.97
C THR A 244 9.82 -18.00 3.98
N THR A 245 9.23 -19.05 4.55
CA THR A 245 9.89 -19.99 5.45
C THR A 245 9.59 -21.43 5.03
N THR A 246 10.24 -22.37 5.68
CA THR A 246 10.01 -23.80 5.48
C THR A 246 9.61 -24.46 6.80
N LEU A 247 8.91 -25.59 6.70
CA LEU A 247 8.56 -26.42 7.85
C LEU A 247 8.85 -27.87 7.51
N SER A 248 9.76 -28.49 8.26
CA SER A 248 10.05 -29.92 8.16
C SER A 248 9.33 -30.70 9.24
N VAL A 249 8.89 -31.89 8.89
CA VAL A 249 8.25 -32.84 9.79
C VAL A 249 8.95 -34.19 9.68
N ASP A 250 9.45 -34.68 10.81
CA ASP A 250 9.92 -36.05 10.98
C ASP A 250 8.82 -36.87 11.65
N LYS A 251 8.13 -37.69 10.88
CA LYS A 251 7.12 -38.63 11.40
C LYS A 251 7.79 -39.93 11.83
N THR A 252 7.66 -40.26 13.11
CA THR A 252 8.25 -41.46 13.72
C THR A 252 7.17 -42.39 14.25
N TRP A 253 7.43 -43.70 14.20
CA TRP A 253 6.60 -44.73 14.77
C TRP A 253 7.37 -45.48 15.85
N ASP A 254 6.82 -45.51 17.06
CA ASP A 254 7.33 -46.32 18.18
C ASP A 254 6.40 -47.52 18.39
N ASP A 255 6.76 -48.62 17.78
CA ASP A 255 6.05 -49.90 17.85
C ASP A 255 6.73 -50.89 18.81
N THR A 256 7.57 -50.38 19.74
CA THR A 256 8.37 -51.24 20.65
C THR A 256 7.50 -52.25 21.42
N ASP A 257 6.33 -51.81 21.87
CA ASP A 257 5.38 -52.63 22.62
C ASP A 257 4.29 -53.25 21.73
N ALA A 258 4.38 -53.10 20.40
CA ALA A 258 3.38 -53.65 19.50
C ALA A 258 3.59 -55.15 19.28
N PRO A 259 2.52 -55.96 19.32
CA PRO A 259 2.60 -57.36 18.90
C PRO A 259 3.09 -57.48 17.45
N SER A 260 3.88 -58.49 17.13
CA SER A 260 4.49 -58.68 15.80
C SER A 260 3.50 -58.77 14.64
N ASN A 261 2.21 -58.98 14.92
CA ASN A 261 1.13 -59.05 13.96
C ASN A 261 0.35 -57.73 13.80
N VAL A 262 0.69 -56.70 14.58
CA VAL A 262 0.03 -55.38 14.46
C VAL A 262 0.57 -54.66 13.23
N LYS A 263 -0.34 -54.25 12.37
CA LYS A 263 -0.03 -53.43 11.21
C LYS A 263 -0.43 -51.99 11.52
N ARG A 264 0.44 -51.04 11.22
CA ARG A 264 0.11 -49.60 11.20
C ARG A 264 -1.09 -49.38 10.30
N PRO A 265 -2.08 -48.54 10.67
CA PRO A 265 -3.27 -48.28 9.85
C PRO A 265 -2.88 -47.72 8.48
N GLY A 266 -2.96 -48.56 7.43
CA GLY A 266 -2.77 -48.14 6.04
C GLY A 266 -1.36 -47.69 5.64
N ASP A 267 -0.33 -47.86 6.48
CA ASP A 267 1.03 -47.37 6.25
C ASP A 267 1.06 -45.89 5.85
N LYS A 268 0.22 -45.06 6.50
CA LYS A 268 -0.03 -43.67 6.22
C LYS A 268 -0.08 -42.82 7.48
N ALA A 269 0.35 -41.57 7.35
CA ALA A 269 0.14 -40.51 8.34
C ALA A 269 -0.32 -39.24 7.63
N THR A 270 -1.48 -38.70 8.00
CA THR A 270 -1.98 -37.47 7.45
C THR A 270 -1.56 -36.30 8.34
N ILE A 271 -0.64 -35.50 7.86
CA ILE A 271 -0.07 -34.36 8.57
C ILE A 271 -0.65 -33.06 8.04
N TRP A 272 -1.12 -32.22 8.93
CA TRP A 272 -1.63 -30.89 8.66
C TRP A 272 -0.67 -29.82 9.20
N VAL A 273 -0.34 -28.82 8.37
CA VAL A 273 0.36 -27.61 8.81
C VAL A 273 -0.67 -26.61 9.28
N LEU A 274 -0.50 -26.15 10.50
CA LEU A 274 -1.33 -25.15 11.16
C LEU A 274 -0.60 -23.80 11.16
N SER A 275 -1.34 -22.71 11.10
CA SER A 275 -0.78 -21.35 11.24
C SER A 275 -1.54 -20.55 12.29
N SER A 276 -0.87 -19.59 12.91
CA SER A 276 -1.49 -18.63 13.83
C SER A 276 -2.43 -17.62 13.14
N VAL A 277 -2.47 -17.63 11.81
CA VAL A 277 -3.29 -16.77 10.97
C VAL A 277 -4.31 -17.59 10.22
N TRP A 278 -5.55 -17.09 10.16
CA TRP A 278 -6.62 -17.74 9.41
C TRP A 278 -6.37 -17.62 7.90
N THR A 279 -6.56 -18.73 7.18
CA THR A 279 -6.62 -18.77 5.73
C THR A 279 -8.06 -18.87 5.26
N ASP A 280 -8.41 -18.20 4.14
CA ASP A 280 -9.77 -18.26 3.62
C ASP A 280 -10.11 -19.70 3.22
N ALA A 281 -11.22 -20.15 3.75
CA ALA A 281 -11.64 -21.53 3.74
C ALA A 281 -12.12 -22.07 2.37
N LYS A 282 -12.27 -21.23 1.36
CA LYS A 282 -12.72 -21.64 0.00
C LYS A 282 -11.58 -21.98 -0.96
N ASN A 283 -10.42 -22.41 -0.49
CA ASN A 283 -9.18 -22.50 -1.26
C ASN A 283 -8.71 -21.14 -1.82
N GLN A 284 -9.31 -20.05 -1.38
CA GLN A 284 -8.79 -18.71 -1.65
C GLN A 284 -7.81 -18.42 -0.53
N THR A 285 -6.55 -18.52 -0.84
CA THR A 285 -5.48 -18.03 0.00
C THR A 285 -5.71 -16.53 0.21
N LEU A 286 -5.43 -16.05 1.43
CA LEU A 286 -5.28 -14.61 1.64
C LEU A 286 -4.31 -14.05 0.59
N PRO A 287 -4.47 -12.80 0.13
CA PRO A 287 -3.53 -12.22 -0.82
C PRO A 287 -2.10 -12.48 -0.37
N GLY A 288 -1.29 -13.08 -1.25
CA GLY A 288 0.09 -13.42 -0.94
C GLY A 288 0.35 -14.81 -0.36
N TRP A 289 -0.66 -15.59 -0.11
CA TRP A 289 -0.45 -16.98 0.32
C TRP A 289 -0.21 -17.87 -0.91
N PRO A 290 0.80 -18.78 -0.86
CA PRO A 290 1.00 -19.77 -1.91
C PRO A 290 -0.17 -20.76 -1.92
N SER A 291 -0.36 -21.43 -3.05
CA SER A 291 -1.31 -22.52 -3.11
C SER A 291 -0.95 -23.57 -2.05
N PRO A 292 -1.94 -24.07 -1.28
CA PRO A 292 -1.70 -25.11 -0.29
C PRO A 292 -0.99 -26.32 -0.89
N GLN A 293 0.02 -26.85 -0.20
CA GLN A 293 0.72 -28.05 -0.59
C GLN A 293 -0.10 -29.26 -0.13
N HIS A 294 -0.76 -29.91 -1.07
CA HIS A 294 -1.56 -31.11 -0.82
C HIS A 294 -1.14 -32.21 -1.78
N ASN A 295 -1.07 -33.44 -1.31
CA ASN A 295 -1.09 -34.57 -2.23
C ASN A 295 -2.54 -35.02 -2.51
N SER A 296 -2.71 -35.88 -3.51
CA SER A 296 -4.05 -36.34 -3.96
C SER A 296 -4.86 -37.09 -2.90
N GLU A 297 -4.21 -37.51 -1.82
CA GLU A 297 -4.83 -38.27 -0.73
C GLU A 297 -5.32 -37.38 0.42
N CYS A 298 -4.83 -36.13 0.51
CA CYS A 298 -5.36 -35.15 1.44
C CYS A 298 -6.76 -34.71 0.98
N LYS A 299 -7.75 -35.40 1.50
CA LYS A 299 -9.16 -35.04 1.24
C LYS A 299 -9.58 -34.02 2.29
N ASN A 300 -10.17 -32.93 1.83
CA ASN A 300 -10.91 -31.98 2.68
C ASN A 300 -12.12 -32.72 3.29
N THR A 301 -11.94 -33.38 4.42
CA THR A 301 -12.92 -34.29 4.99
C THR A 301 -13.84 -33.68 6.04
N GLY A 302 -13.82 -32.36 6.26
CA GLY A 302 -14.51 -31.83 7.42
C GLY A 302 -15.49 -30.68 7.20
N ALA A 303 -15.50 -30.02 6.07
CA ALA A 303 -16.39 -28.89 5.87
C ALA A 303 -17.41 -29.18 4.79
N THR A 304 -18.67 -29.22 5.13
CA THR A 304 -19.82 -29.30 4.22
C THR A 304 -19.96 -28.07 3.34
N ASP A 305 -19.23 -27.00 3.62
CA ASP A 305 -19.21 -25.72 2.90
C ASP A 305 -17.96 -25.52 2.01
N GLY A 306 -17.11 -26.55 1.85
CA GLY A 306 -15.89 -26.48 1.06
C GLY A 306 -14.75 -25.71 1.74
N THR A 307 -14.85 -25.43 3.04
CA THR A 307 -13.81 -24.78 3.82
C THR A 307 -12.77 -25.81 4.28
N ASN A 308 -11.46 -25.44 4.30
CA ASN A 308 -10.44 -26.23 4.96
C ASN A 308 -10.17 -25.65 6.36
N PRO A 309 -10.85 -26.16 7.42
CA PRO A 309 -10.70 -25.59 8.75
C PRO A 309 -9.38 -25.97 9.42
N TRP A 310 -8.61 -26.91 8.84
CA TRP A 310 -7.55 -27.62 9.53
C TRP A 310 -6.18 -26.96 9.41
N GLY A 311 -5.89 -26.28 8.30
CA GLY A 311 -4.57 -25.71 8.15
C GLY A 311 -4.28 -25.18 6.75
N VAL A 312 -3.04 -24.70 6.57
CA VAL A 312 -2.58 -24.08 5.33
C VAL A 312 -2.08 -25.09 4.31
N SER A 313 -1.65 -26.26 4.77
CA SER A 313 -1.15 -27.34 3.91
C SER A 313 -1.39 -28.70 4.57
N CYS A 314 -1.45 -29.74 3.76
CA CYS A 314 -1.64 -31.12 4.21
C CYS A 314 -0.82 -32.08 3.35
N MET A 315 -0.25 -33.09 3.98
CA MET A 315 0.47 -34.14 3.30
C MET A 315 0.13 -35.49 3.92
N VAL A 316 -0.23 -36.48 3.10
CA VAL A 316 -0.29 -37.85 3.51
C VAL A 316 1.08 -38.47 3.29
N LEU A 317 1.80 -38.74 4.37
CA LEU A 317 3.09 -39.39 4.31
C LEU A 317 2.90 -40.91 4.24
N THR A 318 3.70 -41.54 3.40
CA THR A 318 3.82 -42.99 3.29
C THR A 318 5.29 -43.36 3.28
N SER A 319 5.62 -44.62 3.52
CA SER A 319 7.00 -45.09 3.41
C SER A 319 7.61 -44.89 2.02
N GLU A 320 6.77 -44.79 0.97
CA GLU A 320 7.22 -44.57 -0.41
C GLU A 320 7.49 -43.12 -0.71
N ASN A 321 6.57 -42.18 -0.37
CA ASN A 321 6.74 -40.79 -0.70
C ASN A 321 7.79 -40.08 0.17
N ALA A 322 8.00 -40.51 1.40
CA ALA A 322 9.08 -40.01 2.24
C ALA A 322 10.48 -40.33 1.68
N LYS A 323 10.64 -41.45 1.01
CA LYS A 323 11.91 -41.81 0.33
C LYS A 323 12.16 -41.01 -0.94
N ALA A 324 11.09 -40.67 -1.69
CA ALA A 324 11.19 -39.88 -2.94
C ALA A 324 11.63 -38.45 -2.67
N THR A 325 11.23 -37.84 -1.55
CA THR A 325 11.62 -36.45 -1.20
C THR A 325 13.11 -36.35 -0.87
N GLN A 326 13.74 -37.37 -0.34
CA GLN A 326 15.18 -37.39 -0.11
C GLN A 326 15.99 -37.54 -1.41
N ALA A 327 15.45 -38.19 -2.44
CA ALA A 327 16.12 -38.35 -3.72
C ALA A 327 16.13 -37.02 -4.53
N THR A 328 15.16 -36.12 -4.34
CA THR A 328 15.09 -34.83 -5.05
C THR A 328 16.00 -33.74 -4.46
N THR A 329 16.35 -33.84 -3.18
CA THR A 329 17.35 -32.96 -2.56
C THR A 329 18.80 -33.32 -2.86
N ALA A 330 19.06 -34.55 -3.33
CA ALA A 330 20.39 -35.02 -3.68
C ALA A 330 20.85 -34.69 -5.10
N ASN A 331 20.00 -34.08 -5.94
CA ASN A 331 20.27 -33.78 -7.36
C ASN A 331 20.52 -32.30 -7.69
N VAL A 332 21.13 -31.54 -6.77
CA VAL A 332 21.80 -30.28 -7.15
C VAL A 332 23.29 -30.55 -7.21
N ASN A 333 23.74 -31.17 -8.27
CA ASN A 333 25.16 -31.38 -8.53
C ASN A 333 25.69 -30.40 -9.55
N GLY A 334 26.75 -29.70 -9.11
CA GLY A 334 27.72 -29.12 -10.02
C GLY A 334 28.40 -30.20 -10.84
N ALA A 335 28.60 -29.89 -12.11
CA ALA A 335 29.39 -30.70 -13.05
C ALA A 335 30.86 -30.74 -12.60
N ASP A 336 31.27 -31.76 -11.90
CA ASP A 336 32.62 -32.33 -11.99
C ASP A 336 32.62 -33.76 -11.47
N GLY A 337 33.10 -34.65 -12.29
CA GLY A 337 33.04 -36.11 -12.15
C GLY A 337 34.04 -36.67 -11.17
N THR A 338 33.91 -36.40 -9.89
CA THR A 338 34.58 -37.17 -8.82
C THR A 338 33.55 -37.77 -7.89
N SER A 339 33.42 -39.06 -7.95
CA SER A 339 32.59 -39.94 -7.13
C SER A 339 33.12 -39.90 -5.70
N GLU A 340 32.63 -38.98 -4.85
CA GLU A 340 32.75 -39.13 -3.42
C GLU A 340 31.49 -39.85 -2.88
N ALA A 341 31.71 -40.92 -2.18
CA ALA A 341 30.67 -41.74 -1.54
C ALA A 341 29.86 -40.87 -0.57
N THR A 342 28.70 -40.43 -1.00
CA THR A 342 27.66 -39.91 -0.13
C THR A 342 27.22 -41.05 0.75
N THR A 343 27.53 -41.00 2.04
CA THR A 343 26.92 -41.83 3.06
C THR A 343 25.42 -41.58 2.96
N SER A 344 24.71 -42.50 2.31
CA SER A 344 23.26 -42.61 2.41
C SER A 344 22.97 -42.90 3.88
N GLN A 345 22.49 -41.90 4.61
CA GLN A 345 21.88 -42.11 5.89
C GLN A 345 20.67 -42.99 5.62
N GLU A 346 20.75 -44.29 6.02
CA GLU A 346 19.64 -45.21 5.90
C GLU A 346 18.49 -44.61 6.72
N VAL A 347 17.45 -44.13 6.01
CA VAL A 347 16.19 -43.74 6.63
C VAL A 347 15.69 -45.00 7.34
N SER A 348 15.63 -44.95 8.66
CA SER A 348 15.07 -46.06 9.42
C SER A 348 13.65 -46.31 8.90
N ALA A 349 13.23 -47.55 8.75
CA ALA A 349 11.89 -47.91 8.27
C ALA A 349 10.75 -47.28 9.08
N ASN A 350 11.08 -46.59 10.16
CA ASN A 350 10.18 -46.00 11.15
C ASN A 350 10.16 -44.45 11.15
N THR A 351 10.96 -43.76 10.31
CA THR A 351 10.98 -42.30 10.25
C THR A 351 10.73 -41.82 8.81
N TRP A 352 9.73 -40.95 8.64
CA TRP A 352 9.33 -40.37 7.38
C TRP A 352 9.47 -38.86 7.47
N THR A 353 10.27 -38.25 6.60
CA THR A 353 10.51 -36.80 6.60
C THR A 353 9.81 -36.12 5.42
N TYR A 354 9.19 -34.98 5.66
CA TYR A 354 8.66 -34.11 4.61
C TYR A 354 8.91 -32.64 4.95
N THR A 355 9.20 -31.82 3.94
CA THR A 355 9.40 -30.37 4.09
C THR A 355 8.37 -29.60 3.27
N PHE A 356 7.58 -28.80 3.94
CA PHE A 356 6.72 -27.81 3.34
C PHE A 356 7.54 -26.57 3.05
N THR A 357 7.49 -26.08 1.80
CA THR A 357 8.27 -24.94 1.31
C THR A 357 7.37 -23.76 0.97
N ASN A 358 7.97 -22.57 0.79
CA ASN A 358 7.28 -21.36 0.39
C ASN A 358 6.11 -20.97 1.31
N LEU A 359 6.19 -21.29 2.59
CA LEU A 359 5.22 -20.82 3.58
C LEU A 359 5.49 -19.33 3.83
N PRO A 360 4.46 -18.46 3.84
CA PRO A 360 4.65 -17.04 4.16
C PRO A 360 5.27 -16.87 5.54
N LYS A 361 6.32 -16.05 5.66
CA LYS A 361 6.94 -15.79 6.97
C LYS A 361 6.14 -14.78 7.79
N TYR A 362 5.51 -13.81 7.13
CA TYR A 362 4.75 -12.73 7.75
C TYR A 362 3.33 -12.65 7.22
N TYR A 363 2.47 -12.03 8.02
CA TYR A 363 1.16 -11.54 7.63
C TYR A 363 0.95 -10.15 8.22
N LYS A 364 0.81 -9.13 7.35
CA LYS A 364 0.71 -7.71 7.74
C LYS A 364 1.80 -7.29 8.74
N GLY A 365 3.04 -7.65 8.41
CA GLY A 365 4.23 -7.33 9.19
C GLY A 365 4.40 -8.09 10.49
N LYS A 366 3.54 -9.09 10.78
CA LYS A 366 3.67 -9.96 11.97
C LYS A 366 4.09 -11.34 11.54
N GLU A 367 5.07 -11.90 12.25
CA GLU A 367 5.56 -13.23 12.00
C GLU A 367 4.47 -14.28 12.27
N ILE A 368 4.32 -15.21 11.32
CA ILE A 368 3.37 -16.32 11.43
C ILE A 368 4.01 -17.45 12.21
N GLN A 369 3.30 -17.91 13.24
CA GLN A 369 3.70 -19.11 13.98
C GLN A 369 3.10 -20.33 13.28
N TYR A 370 3.96 -21.29 12.94
CA TYR A 370 3.58 -22.55 12.32
C TYR A 370 3.68 -23.69 13.31
N SER A 371 2.84 -24.70 13.13
CA SER A 371 2.92 -25.97 13.83
C SER A 371 2.30 -27.08 12.99
N VAL A 372 2.32 -28.30 13.48
CA VAL A 372 1.74 -29.43 12.78
C VAL A 372 0.79 -30.20 13.71
N THR A 373 -0.17 -30.85 13.10
CA THR A 373 -1.02 -31.86 13.78
C THR A 373 -1.21 -33.05 12.85
N GLU A 374 -1.61 -34.16 13.42
CA GLU A 374 -1.90 -35.40 12.69
C GLU A 374 -3.36 -35.79 12.86
N GLU A 375 -3.95 -36.39 11.82
CA GLU A 375 -5.21 -37.09 11.99
C GLU A 375 -5.04 -38.24 12.99
N ALA A 376 -6.03 -38.45 13.88
CA ALA A 376 -5.96 -39.45 14.91
C ALA A 376 -5.73 -40.88 14.33
N VAL A 377 -4.71 -41.53 14.78
CA VAL A 377 -4.38 -42.92 14.40
C VAL A 377 -4.84 -43.87 15.47
N LYS A 378 -5.68 -44.83 15.06
CA LYS A 378 -6.23 -45.82 15.98
C LYS A 378 -5.10 -46.67 16.61
N ASN A 379 -5.17 -46.91 17.92
CA ASN A 379 -4.19 -47.62 18.72
C ASN A 379 -2.82 -46.93 18.83
N TYR A 380 -2.76 -45.63 18.55
CA TYR A 380 -1.54 -44.84 18.71
C TYR A 380 -1.81 -43.56 19.48
N THR A 381 -0.84 -43.16 20.27
CA THR A 381 -0.81 -41.87 20.96
C THR A 381 0.28 -41.00 20.34
N PRO A 382 -0.08 -39.84 19.75
CA PRO A 382 0.91 -38.94 19.15
C PRO A 382 1.61 -38.08 20.21
N THR A 383 2.90 -37.83 20.00
CA THR A 383 3.70 -36.86 20.75
C THR A 383 4.38 -35.95 19.75
N LEU A 384 4.21 -34.60 19.92
CA LEU A 384 4.82 -33.59 19.10
C LEU A 384 5.93 -32.91 19.89
N THR A 385 7.13 -32.82 19.28
CA THR A 385 8.26 -32.03 19.78
C THR A 385 8.83 -31.14 18.68
N GLY A 386 9.62 -30.14 19.02
CA GLY A 386 10.20 -29.20 18.05
C GLY A 386 9.58 -27.84 18.10
N GLY A 387 9.81 -27.04 17.06
CA GLY A 387 9.35 -25.66 16.95
C GLY A 387 10.17 -24.83 15.96
N LYS A 388 10.25 -23.54 16.19
CA LYS A 388 11.06 -22.62 15.40
C LYS A 388 12.55 -22.93 15.59
N VAL A 389 13.28 -23.05 14.47
CA VAL A 389 14.72 -23.23 14.42
C VAL A 389 15.33 -21.91 14.00
N ALA A 390 16.21 -21.35 14.83
CA ALA A 390 16.97 -20.16 14.50
C ALA A 390 17.88 -20.43 13.28
N ALA A 391 18.11 -19.40 12.47
CA ALA A 391 19.17 -19.45 11.49
C ALA A 391 20.51 -19.79 12.19
N ALA A 392 21.27 -20.72 11.62
CA ALA A 392 22.59 -21.00 12.17
C ALA A 392 23.45 -19.73 12.05
N ASP A 393 23.96 -19.22 13.16
CA ASP A 393 24.93 -18.12 13.14
C ASP A 393 26.12 -18.55 12.26
N GLY A 394 26.32 -17.82 11.15
CA GLY A 394 27.45 -18.06 10.27
C GLY A 394 28.73 -17.99 11.07
N ALA A 395 29.48 -19.09 11.10
CA ALA A 395 30.81 -19.09 11.67
C ALA A 395 31.60 -17.94 11.02
N GLU A 396 32.04 -16.97 11.80
CA GLU A 396 32.94 -15.92 11.35
C GLU A 396 34.18 -16.55 10.72
N GLY A 397 34.16 -16.62 9.37
CA GLY A 397 35.35 -16.98 8.62
C GLY A 397 36.39 -15.87 8.82
N LYS A 398 37.45 -16.17 9.57
CA LYS A 398 38.63 -15.34 9.64
C LYS A 398 39.08 -14.98 8.22
N ALA A 399 38.95 -13.72 7.85
CA ALA A 399 39.50 -13.17 6.64
C ALA A 399 41.03 -13.34 6.69
N ASN A 400 41.56 -14.18 5.78
CA ASN A 400 42.96 -14.09 5.38
C ASN A 400 43.06 -13.01 4.31
N GLU A 401 43.79 -11.95 4.64
CA GLU A 401 44.24 -10.94 3.69
C GLU A 401 45.12 -11.57 2.63
N SER A 402 44.68 -11.65 1.37
CA SER A 402 45.53 -11.51 0.23
C SER A 402 44.67 -11.07 -0.98
N GLY A 403 44.98 -9.89 -1.51
CA GLY A 403 44.19 -9.24 -2.56
C GLY A 403 44.26 -9.96 -3.89
N GLU A 404 43.16 -9.85 -4.62
CA GLU A 404 43.18 -9.47 -6.05
C GLU A 404 41.73 -9.33 -6.52
N SER A 405 41.47 -8.25 -7.23
CA SER A 405 40.16 -7.88 -7.76
C SER A 405 39.82 -8.72 -8.98
N ASP A 406 38.67 -9.42 -8.94
CA ASP A 406 37.93 -9.75 -10.13
C ASP A 406 36.42 -9.67 -9.86
N LYS A 407 35.75 -8.96 -10.77
CA LYS A 407 34.29 -8.79 -10.80
C LYS A 407 33.65 -10.16 -10.99
N ALA A 408 32.94 -10.64 -9.99
CA ALA A 408 32.08 -11.80 -10.11
C ALA A 408 30.60 -11.34 -10.13
N ASP A 409 29.95 -11.82 -11.15
CA ASP A 409 28.53 -11.84 -11.47
C ASP A 409 27.68 -12.21 -10.24
N GLU A 410 26.75 -11.34 -9.84
CA GLU A 410 25.79 -11.63 -8.77
C GLU A 410 24.74 -12.62 -9.25
N THR A 411 25.06 -13.89 -9.21
CA THR A 411 24.06 -14.96 -9.26
C THR A 411 23.62 -15.29 -7.84
N SER A 412 22.35 -15.06 -7.60
CA SER A 412 21.54 -15.40 -6.43
C SER A 412 22.06 -16.61 -5.62
N GLU A 413 22.69 -16.35 -4.48
CA GLU A 413 22.80 -17.34 -3.42
C GLU A 413 21.45 -17.47 -2.69
N SER A 414 20.60 -18.37 -3.18
CA SER A 414 19.42 -18.81 -2.48
C SER A 414 19.81 -19.85 -1.43
N GLY A 415 19.77 -19.44 -0.16
CA GLY A 415 19.37 -20.33 0.92
C GLY A 415 20.42 -21.16 1.61
N GLN A 416 21.01 -20.64 2.65
CA GLN A 416 21.46 -21.47 3.78
C GLN A 416 21.52 -20.71 5.13
N ASN A 417 20.52 -19.92 5.53
CA ASN A 417 20.41 -19.46 6.94
C ASN A 417 19.05 -18.81 7.25
N ALA A 418 17.98 -19.20 6.55
CA ALA A 418 16.66 -18.68 6.89
C ALA A 418 16.09 -19.42 8.12
N GLU A 419 15.48 -18.67 9.04
CA GLU A 419 14.66 -19.24 10.11
C GLU A 419 13.62 -20.20 9.53
N SER A 420 13.49 -21.38 10.14
CA SER A 420 12.61 -22.45 9.68
C SER A 420 11.86 -23.09 10.86
N TRP A 421 10.98 -24.02 10.56
CA TRP A 421 10.25 -24.80 11.56
C TRP A 421 10.62 -26.26 11.41
N ALA A 422 10.89 -26.93 12.51
CA ALA A 422 11.18 -28.38 12.53
C ALA A 422 10.42 -29.07 13.65
N TYR A 423 9.68 -30.09 13.29
CA TYR A 423 8.88 -30.88 14.21
C TYR A 423 9.18 -32.37 14.07
N THR A 424 9.19 -33.07 15.22
CA THR A 424 9.15 -34.51 15.28
C THR A 424 7.80 -34.95 15.84
N LEU A 425 7.08 -35.78 15.10
CA LEU A 425 5.79 -36.33 15.47
C LEU A 425 5.94 -37.82 15.64
N THR A 426 5.91 -38.29 16.88
CA THR A 426 6.07 -39.70 17.23
C THR A 426 4.74 -40.34 17.59
N ASN A 427 4.35 -41.40 16.91
CA ASN A 427 3.20 -42.24 17.30
C ASN A 427 3.68 -43.44 18.08
N THR A 428 3.31 -43.52 19.36
CA THR A 428 3.60 -44.68 20.23
C THR A 428 2.40 -45.61 20.26
N TYR A 429 2.63 -46.88 20.08
CA TYR A 429 1.57 -47.91 20.11
C TYR A 429 0.89 -47.99 21.48
N THR A 430 -0.41 -47.76 21.53
CA THR A 430 -1.25 -47.76 22.74
C THR A 430 -2.61 -48.40 22.42
N PRO A 431 -2.75 -49.73 22.58
CA PRO A 431 -3.96 -50.44 22.15
C PRO A 431 -5.20 -50.00 22.91
N GLY A 432 -6.34 -49.83 22.19
CA GLY A 432 -7.62 -49.36 22.74
C GLY A 432 -7.70 -47.87 22.98
N HIS A 433 -6.66 -47.13 22.65
CA HIS A 433 -6.58 -45.69 22.82
C HIS A 433 -6.52 -44.94 21.50
N THR A 434 -6.94 -43.68 21.55
CA THR A 434 -6.88 -42.70 20.45
C THR A 434 -6.51 -41.32 20.99
N SER A 435 -6.48 -40.33 20.11
CA SER A 435 -6.24 -38.93 20.46
C SER A 435 -7.30 -38.01 19.84
N HIS A 436 -7.39 -36.78 20.33
CA HIS A 436 -8.22 -35.73 19.75
C HIS A 436 -7.50 -34.38 19.85
N SER A 437 -7.23 -33.76 18.73
CA SER A 437 -6.53 -32.48 18.65
C SER A 437 -7.50 -31.32 18.61
N VAL A 438 -7.13 -30.21 19.25
CA VAL A 438 -7.84 -28.93 19.14
C VAL A 438 -6.89 -27.83 18.67
N HIS A 439 -7.34 -27.06 17.72
CA HIS A 439 -6.63 -25.88 17.21
C HIS A 439 -7.49 -24.62 17.31
N LYS A 440 -6.90 -23.54 17.83
CA LYS A 440 -7.53 -22.24 17.92
C LYS A 440 -7.14 -21.37 16.75
N VAL A 441 -8.14 -20.84 16.05
CA VAL A 441 -7.97 -19.95 14.89
C VAL A 441 -8.52 -18.57 15.22
N TRP A 442 -7.76 -17.54 14.91
CA TRP A 442 -8.14 -16.15 15.07
C TRP A 442 -8.37 -15.49 13.70
N LYS A 443 -9.62 -15.07 13.43
CA LYS A 443 -9.99 -14.27 12.27
C LYS A 443 -9.96 -12.79 12.62
N ASP A 444 -8.80 -12.25 12.92
CA ASP A 444 -8.58 -10.84 13.27
C ASP A 444 -7.73 -10.08 12.25
N TYR A 445 -7.48 -10.70 11.10
CA TYR A 445 -6.77 -10.08 9.98
C TYR A 445 -5.40 -9.48 10.37
N GLY A 446 -4.71 -10.13 11.31
CA GLY A 446 -3.40 -9.71 11.81
C GLY A 446 -3.45 -8.72 12.99
N ASP A 447 -4.62 -8.22 13.38
CA ASP A 447 -4.77 -7.42 14.61
C ASP A 447 -4.86 -8.32 15.85
N SER A 448 -3.71 -8.76 16.32
CA SER A 448 -3.63 -9.59 17.55
C SER A 448 -3.74 -8.77 18.85
N SER A 449 -3.91 -7.46 18.79
CA SER A 449 -3.91 -6.58 19.98
C SER A 449 -5.02 -6.90 20.98
N LYS A 450 -6.11 -7.52 20.52
CA LYS A 450 -7.26 -7.92 21.33
C LYS A 450 -7.25 -9.41 21.71
N ARG A 451 -6.27 -10.18 21.25
CA ARG A 451 -6.19 -11.58 21.66
C ARG A 451 -5.90 -11.68 23.16
N PRO A 452 -6.63 -12.51 23.89
CA PRO A 452 -6.28 -12.81 25.28
C PRO A 452 -4.98 -13.61 25.31
N LYS A 453 -4.33 -13.64 26.46
CA LYS A 453 -3.10 -14.46 26.65
C LYS A 453 -3.36 -15.95 26.46
N ALA A 454 -4.56 -16.42 26.78
CA ALA A 454 -5.02 -17.78 26.56
C ALA A 454 -6.53 -17.83 26.42
N VAL A 455 -7.04 -18.86 25.74
CA VAL A 455 -8.43 -19.33 25.79
C VAL A 455 -8.41 -20.79 26.23
N TYR A 456 -9.53 -21.29 26.70
CA TYR A 456 -9.60 -22.64 27.22
C TYR A 456 -10.51 -23.50 26.36
N ALA A 457 -10.11 -24.76 26.15
CA ALA A 457 -10.88 -25.74 25.44
C ALA A 457 -11.15 -26.95 26.36
N THR A 458 -12.41 -27.32 26.51
CA THR A 458 -12.83 -28.51 27.28
C THR A 458 -13.23 -29.63 26.34
N LEU A 459 -12.69 -30.83 26.59
CA LEU A 459 -13.01 -32.05 25.85
C LEU A 459 -14.34 -32.63 26.32
N TYR A 460 -15.17 -33.07 25.39
CA TYR A 460 -16.43 -33.77 25.59
C TYR A 460 -16.35 -35.16 24.96
N ALA A 461 -16.82 -36.18 25.65
CA ALA A 461 -16.97 -37.53 25.16
C ALA A 461 -18.45 -37.89 25.05
N ASN A 462 -18.92 -38.31 23.89
CA ASN A 462 -20.33 -38.62 23.64
C ASN A 462 -21.29 -37.51 24.12
N GLY A 463 -20.86 -36.24 23.99
CA GLY A 463 -21.63 -35.04 24.39
C GLY A 463 -21.56 -34.66 25.86
N GLN A 464 -20.89 -35.46 26.72
CA GLN A 464 -20.69 -35.19 28.14
C GLN A 464 -19.28 -34.61 28.38
N SER A 465 -19.16 -33.63 29.27
CA SER A 465 -17.84 -33.07 29.64
C SER A 465 -16.98 -34.19 30.29
N THR A 466 -15.73 -34.27 29.84
CA THR A 466 -14.74 -35.18 30.45
C THR A 466 -14.05 -34.55 31.66
N GLY A 467 -14.25 -33.25 31.92
CA GLY A 467 -13.49 -32.46 32.88
C GLY A 467 -12.06 -32.10 32.41
N LYS A 468 -11.58 -32.64 31.28
CA LYS A 468 -10.27 -32.27 30.72
C LYS A 468 -10.37 -30.93 30.05
N THR A 469 -9.79 -29.88 30.65
CA THR A 469 -9.74 -28.49 30.13
C THR A 469 -8.29 -28.09 29.96
N VAL A 470 -7.95 -27.47 28.80
CA VAL A 470 -6.61 -27.04 28.46
C VAL A 470 -6.57 -25.61 28.02
N ALA A 471 -5.46 -24.93 28.29
CA ALA A 471 -5.20 -23.58 27.82
C ALA A 471 -4.59 -23.63 26.40
N LEU A 472 -5.11 -22.82 25.49
CA LEU A 472 -4.57 -22.57 24.17
C LEU A 472 -4.00 -21.15 24.15
N SER A 473 -2.73 -21.00 23.83
CA SER A 473 -1.97 -19.75 23.90
C SER A 473 -0.85 -19.73 22.85
N ASP A 474 -0.17 -18.59 22.71
CA ASP A 474 1.04 -18.51 21.86
C ASP A 474 2.10 -19.55 22.27
N GLY A 475 2.21 -19.86 23.56
CA GLY A 475 3.22 -20.81 24.07
C GLY A 475 3.02 -22.26 23.61
N ASN A 476 1.83 -22.63 23.16
CA ASN A 476 1.57 -23.95 22.56
C ASN A 476 1.04 -23.82 21.11
N ASN A 477 1.37 -22.71 20.43
CA ASN A 477 0.93 -22.42 19.07
C ASN A 477 -0.59 -22.54 18.89
N TRP A 478 -1.34 -22.19 19.94
CA TRP A 478 -2.81 -22.22 19.95
C TRP A 478 -3.40 -23.58 19.66
N GLN A 479 -2.70 -24.67 20.04
CA GLN A 479 -3.14 -26.04 19.84
C GLN A 479 -2.87 -26.93 21.05
N TYR A 480 -3.58 -28.04 21.11
CA TYR A 480 -3.36 -29.09 22.07
C TYR A 480 -3.89 -30.41 21.55
N THR A 481 -3.22 -31.56 21.87
CA THR A 481 -3.69 -32.90 21.58
C THR A 481 -4.02 -33.63 22.89
N PHE A 482 -5.30 -33.91 23.07
CA PHE A 482 -5.74 -34.83 24.14
C PHE A 482 -5.35 -36.24 23.75
N THR A 483 -4.61 -36.90 24.60
CA THR A 483 -4.13 -38.25 24.40
C THR A 483 -4.77 -39.22 25.41
N ASP A 484 -4.53 -40.50 25.26
CA ASP A 484 -5.03 -41.54 26.15
C ASP A 484 -6.57 -41.53 26.26
N LEU A 485 -7.21 -41.48 25.09
CA LEU A 485 -8.67 -41.43 24.95
C LEU A 485 -9.19 -42.81 24.52
N ASP A 486 -10.33 -43.23 25.07
CA ASP A 486 -11.01 -44.46 24.69
C ASP A 486 -11.46 -44.41 23.21
N GLU A 487 -10.94 -45.32 22.38
CA GLU A 487 -11.22 -45.36 20.95
C GLU A 487 -12.69 -45.59 20.58
N ASN A 488 -13.52 -46.05 21.54
CA ASN A 488 -14.93 -46.33 21.34
C ASN A 488 -15.84 -45.11 21.60
N LYS A 489 -15.27 -43.94 21.95
CA LYS A 489 -16.02 -42.74 22.22
C LYS A 489 -15.84 -41.70 21.11
N VAL A 490 -16.86 -40.88 20.91
CA VAL A 490 -16.84 -39.74 20.01
C VAL A 490 -16.47 -38.49 20.79
N TYR A 491 -15.41 -37.82 20.36
CA TYR A 491 -14.89 -36.62 21.01
C TYR A 491 -15.24 -35.36 20.24
N THR A 492 -15.50 -34.27 21.00
CA THR A 492 -15.72 -32.93 20.53
C THR A 492 -15.16 -31.94 21.53
N VAL A 493 -15.01 -30.67 21.17
CA VAL A 493 -14.52 -29.62 22.09
C VAL A 493 -15.51 -28.45 22.19
N LYS A 494 -15.41 -27.72 23.30
CA LYS A 494 -16.07 -26.42 23.45
C LYS A 494 -15.07 -25.41 24.00
N GLU A 495 -15.20 -24.13 23.56
CA GLU A 495 -14.48 -23.03 24.19
C GLU A 495 -15.16 -22.72 25.55
N THR A 496 -14.36 -22.64 26.60
CA THR A 496 -14.84 -22.55 27.99
C THR A 496 -13.97 -21.56 28.76
N ASN A 497 -14.31 -21.29 30.02
CA ASN A 497 -13.37 -20.72 30.98
C ASN A 497 -12.39 -21.78 31.50
N GLU A 498 -11.46 -21.37 32.35
CA GLU A 498 -10.46 -22.27 32.97
C GLU A 498 -11.07 -23.41 33.76
N LYS A 499 -12.27 -23.23 34.31
CA LYS A 499 -13.00 -24.26 35.07
C LYS A 499 -13.80 -25.23 34.20
N GLY A 500 -13.78 -25.05 32.86
CA GLY A 500 -14.55 -25.86 31.93
C GLY A 500 -16.01 -25.42 31.78
N GLU A 501 -16.40 -24.26 32.30
CA GLU A 501 -17.75 -23.75 32.22
C GLU A 501 -17.95 -22.97 30.88
N ALA A 502 -19.16 -23.05 30.31
CA ALA A 502 -19.49 -22.39 29.07
C ALA A 502 -19.30 -20.87 29.18
N ILE A 503 -18.73 -20.24 28.16
CA ILE A 503 -18.57 -18.78 28.05
C ILE A 503 -19.44 -18.22 26.94
N SER A 504 -19.79 -16.92 27.05
CA SER A 504 -20.54 -16.20 26.01
C SER A 504 -19.67 -15.75 24.85
N GLY A 505 -18.36 -15.99 24.90
CA GLY A 505 -17.35 -15.61 23.90
C GLY A 505 -16.18 -14.83 24.53
N VAL A 506 -15.20 -14.48 23.70
CA VAL A 506 -14.00 -13.72 24.06
C VAL A 506 -14.26 -12.24 23.79
N ASP A 507 -13.85 -11.33 24.70
CA ASP A 507 -14.08 -9.89 24.53
C ASP A 507 -13.38 -9.38 23.25
N GLY A 508 -14.10 -8.57 22.49
CA GLY A 508 -13.64 -8.09 21.17
C GLY A 508 -13.86 -9.06 20.01
N TYR A 509 -14.37 -10.27 20.28
CA TYR A 509 -14.67 -11.27 19.28
C TYR A 509 -16.14 -11.68 19.27
N CYS A 510 -16.55 -12.26 18.16
CA CYS A 510 -17.85 -12.89 18.03
C CYS A 510 -17.87 -14.24 18.78
N GLN A 511 -19.06 -14.81 18.94
CA GLN A 511 -19.21 -16.18 19.41
C GLN A 511 -18.31 -17.13 18.60
N PRO A 512 -17.62 -18.08 19.25
CA PRO A 512 -16.75 -19.01 18.54
C PRO A 512 -17.55 -19.92 17.61
N VAL A 513 -16.98 -20.17 16.44
CA VAL A 513 -17.44 -21.21 15.54
C VAL A 513 -16.57 -22.42 15.78
N ILE A 514 -17.18 -23.55 16.11
CA ILE A 514 -16.46 -24.81 16.37
C ILE A 514 -16.79 -25.78 15.24
N SER A 515 -15.74 -26.35 14.64
CA SER A 515 -15.83 -27.42 13.67
C SER A 515 -15.16 -28.65 14.26
N ASP A 516 -15.95 -29.69 14.49
CA ASP A 516 -15.48 -30.98 14.99
C ASP A 516 -15.51 -32.00 13.86
N ASP A 517 -14.35 -32.52 13.47
CA ASP A 517 -14.26 -33.66 12.57
C ASP A 517 -14.05 -34.96 13.36
N ARG A 518 -15.11 -35.74 13.40
CA ARG A 518 -15.12 -37.00 14.14
C ARG A 518 -14.33 -38.12 13.49
N LYS A 519 -13.96 -37.96 12.20
CA LYS A 519 -13.18 -38.97 11.48
C LYS A 519 -11.70 -38.77 11.67
N THR A 520 -11.27 -37.50 11.64
CA THR A 520 -9.85 -37.14 11.79
C THR A 520 -9.43 -36.97 13.24
N GLY A 521 -10.39 -36.80 14.16
CA GLY A 521 -10.10 -36.51 15.56
C GLY A 521 -9.53 -35.12 15.78
N ILE A 522 -9.90 -34.17 14.92
CA ILE A 522 -9.44 -32.79 15.01
C ILE A 522 -10.63 -31.83 15.17
N SER A 523 -10.53 -30.90 16.09
CA SER A 523 -11.48 -29.80 16.26
C SER A 523 -10.82 -28.46 16.05
N THR A 524 -11.54 -27.52 15.44
CA THR A 524 -11.09 -26.14 15.27
C THR A 524 -12.05 -25.19 15.97
N ILE A 525 -11.52 -24.30 16.81
CA ILE A 525 -12.26 -23.21 17.45
C ILE A 525 -11.86 -21.90 16.77
N THR A 526 -12.80 -21.28 16.04
CA THR A 526 -12.56 -20.05 15.31
C THR A 526 -13.23 -18.87 15.99
N ASN A 527 -12.45 -17.85 16.39
CA ASN A 527 -12.99 -16.58 16.86
C ASN A 527 -12.74 -15.48 15.82
N THR A 528 -13.82 -14.79 15.44
CA THR A 528 -13.78 -13.70 14.47
C THR A 528 -13.85 -12.37 15.21
N ILE A 529 -12.98 -11.40 14.88
CA ILE A 529 -13.00 -10.08 15.51
C ILE A 529 -14.35 -9.39 15.26
N SER A 530 -14.89 -8.76 16.29
CA SER A 530 -16.13 -7.98 16.19
C SER A 530 -15.82 -6.55 15.75
N ILE A 531 -16.64 -6.01 14.82
CA ILE A 531 -16.48 -4.66 14.26
C ILE A 531 -17.50 -3.73 14.91
N VAL A 532 -17.08 -2.55 15.36
CA VAL A 532 -17.96 -1.48 15.81
C VAL A 532 -18.10 -0.47 14.68
N LEU A 533 -19.31 -0.32 14.11
CA LEU A 533 -19.58 0.68 13.09
C LEU A 533 -19.89 2.03 13.76
N PRO A 534 -19.24 3.13 13.34
CA PRO A 534 -19.42 4.46 13.96
C PRO A 534 -20.88 4.95 13.97
N SER A 535 -21.69 4.49 13.01
CA SER A 535 -23.11 4.89 12.84
C SER A 535 -24.11 4.10 13.66
N THR A 536 -23.68 3.07 14.41
CA THR A 536 -24.61 2.12 15.08
C THR A 536 -24.70 2.30 16.60
N GLY A 537 -24.20 3.43 17.13
CA GLY A 537 -24.29 3.70 18.58
C GLY A 537 -23.50 2.71 19.46
N GLY A 538 -22.42 2.13 18.94
CA GLY A 538 -21.56 1.23 19.67
C GLY A 538 -21.96 -0.26 19.64
N GLN A 539 -22.97 -0.64 18.85
CA GLN A 539 -23.29 -2.06 18.65
C GLN A 539 -22.16 -2.80 17.93
N ARG A 540 -21.77 -3.96 18.46
CA ARG A 540 -20.76 -4.85 17.87
C ARG A 540 -21.40 -5.74 16.80
N TRP A 541 -20.78 -5.80 15.62
CA TRP A 541 -21.25 -6.61 14.50
C TRP A 541 -20.24 -7.69 14.17
N CYS A 542 -20.76 -8.89 13.86
CA CYS A 542 -19.97 -10.01 13.37
C CYS A 542 -20.06 -10.06 11.83
N TYR A 543 -18.96 -10.35 11.17
CA TYR A 543 -18.83 -10.29 9.70
C TYR A 543 -19.94 -11.06 8.96
N GLY A 544 -20.38 -12.21 9.50
CA GLY A 544 -21.46 -13.01 8.92
C GLY A 544 -22.85 -12.33 8.98
N THR A 545 -23.11 -11.48 9.98
CA THR A 545 -24.36 -10.73 10.11
C THR A 545 -24.38 -9.47 9.25
N LEU A 546 -23.22 -8.88 8.97
CA LEU A 546 -23.11 -7.68 8.11
C LEU A 546 -23.53 -7.99 6.66
N LEU A 547 -23.12 -9.13 6.11
CA LEU A 547 -23.53 -9.55 4.76
C LEU A 547 -25.03 -9.79 4.65
N ALA A 548 -25.67 -10.33 5.69
CA ALA A 548 -27.12 -10.53 5.73
C ALA A 548 -27.88 -9.19 5.77
N VAL A 549 -27.41 -8.20 6.54
CA VAL A 549 -28.02 -6.87 6.63
C VAL A 549 -27.87 -6.08 5.33
N VAL A 550 -26.68 -6.15 4.67
CA VAL A 550 -26.46 -5.52 3.37
C VAL A 550 -27.33 -6.18 2.30
N ALA A 551 -27.45 -7.51 2.30
CA ALA A 551 -28.34 -8.24 1.35
C ALA A 551 -29.80 -7.90 1.57
N LEU A 552 -30.29 -7.84 2.83
CA LEU A 552 -31.63 -7.42 3.17
C LEU A 552 -31.89 -5.93 2.85
N GLY A 553 -30.90 -5.05 3.07
CA GLY A 553 -30.96 -3.64 2.70
C GLY A 553 -31.07 -3.43 1.19
N MET A 554 -30.34 -4.20 0.38
CA MET A 554 -30.45 -4.15 -1.10
C MET A 554 -31.77 -4.72 -1.60
N ILE A 555 -32.30 -5.76 -0.97
CA ILE A 555 -33.64 -6.31 -1.30
C ILE A 555 -34.72 -5.28 -0.90
N GLY A 556 -34.60 -4.63 0.25
CA GLY A 556 -35.53 -3.58 0.70
C GLY A 556 -35.52 -2.35 -0.22
N MET A 557 -34.34 -1.89 -0.68
CA MET A 557 -34.24 -0.80 -1.67
C MET A 557 -34.75 -1.21 -3.05
N GLY A 558 -34.48 -2.44 -3.50
CA GLY A 558 -35.02 -2.97 -4.75
C GLY A 558 -36.55 -3.05 -4.74
N TYR A 559 -37.15 -3.45 -3.61
CA TYR A 559 -38.61 -3.51 -3.45
C TYR A 559 -39.25 -2.12 -3.36
N GLY A 560 -38.56 -1.15 -2.70
CA GLY A 560 -39.00 0.26 -2.63
C GLY A 560 -38.99 0.96 -4.00
N ILE A 561 -37.98 0.68 -4.84
CA ILE A 561 -37.88 1.23 -6.20
C ILE A 561 -38.92 0.58 -7.12
N ALA A 562 -39.14 -0.72 -7.00
CA ALA A 562 -40.17 -1.44 -7.79
C ALA A 562 -41.58 -0.96 -7.44
N LYS A 563 -41.88 -0.65 -6.17
CA LYS A 563 -43.17 -0.14 -5.74
C LYS A 563 -43.38 1.33 -6.16
N ARG A 564 -42.31 2.15 -6.19
CA ARG A 564 -42.39 3.54 -6.66
C ARG A 564 -42.59 3.66 -8.16
N ASN A 565 -42.02 2.74 -8.95
CA ASN A 565 -42.24 2.68 -10.40
C ASN A 565 -43.64 2.12 -10.78
N LYS A 566 -44.29 1.36 -9.89
CA LYS A 566 -45.67 0.87 -10.14
C LYS A 566 -46.72 1.95 -9.87
N THR A 567 -46.51 2.83 -8.89
CA THR A 567 -47.42 3.95 -8.61
C THR A 567 -47.33 5.08 -9.63
N ASN A 568 -46.18 5.24 -10.32
CA ASN A 568 -46.06 6.24 -11.40
C ASN A 568 -46.59 5.77 -12.77
N LYS A 569 -46.92 4.49 -12.94
CA LYS A 569 -47.56 4.00 -14.18
C LYS A 569 -49.08 3.97 -14.13
N GLU A 570 -49.68 4.07 -12.95
CA GLU A 570 -51.15 4.12 -12.80
C GLU A 570 -51.72 5.55 -12.75
N GLY A 571 -50.85 6.59 -12.80
CA GLY A 571 -51.25 8.01 -12.79
C GLY A 571 -51.49 8.66 -14.17
N ASP A 572 -51.16 7.95 -15.27
CA ASP A 572 -51.25 8.54 -16.62
C ASP A 572 -52.35 7.92 -17.51
N ALA A 573 -53.33 7.26 -16.92
CA ALA A 573 -54.50 6.74 -17.61
C ALA A 573 -55.79 7.21 -16.94
N ARG A 574 -56.05 8.52 -17.02
CA ARG A 574 -57.41 9.09 -16.96
C ARG A 574 -57.45 10.47 -17.61
#